data_c5a421a980c09f314b845baddda23cd6
#
_entry.id   c5a421a980c09f314b845baddda23cd6
#
_cell.length_a   1.000
_cell.length_b   1.000
_cell.length_c   1.000
_cell.angle_alpha   90.00
_cell.angle_beta   90.00
_cell.angle_gamma   90.00
#
_symmetry.space_group_name_H-M   'P 1'
#
loop_
_entity.id
_entity.type
_entity.pdbx_description
1 polymer ?
#
loop_
_entity_poly.entity_id
_entity_poly.type
_entity_poly.pdbx_seq_one_letter_code
_entity_poly.pdbx_strand_id
1 'polypeptide(L)'
;MAREFIVPGQMISGSGALDMAQDTLGTLGKKAMIVTDKVMIDLGNCAKVENALKSQGVEYTIYSDIAGEPTDVMIEKGLAQYKAEGCDFLVALGGGSPIDSMKAIGSLAKNGGNISDYMGKVIDVEMPPMVAIPTTAGTGSEATQFTIITDTKKDIKMLLKGKVLIPSLAIIDPQFTMTAPPKITAATGLDALCHAVEAYTSRKAQTLSDTFAMSAVKRIFKFLPVAFHDGKNEEARVQMSVAALEAGIAFNNSSVTLIHGMSRPIGALFHVAHGLSNAMLMKECLSFALEGAYDRFADLGRAIGVATPEDSDQAASEKFLDAVVALTEELETPTLAEFGIDKEKFFEVIEKMAYDAMDSGSPQNTQRTITQADVEQMYKNLW
;
A
#
# COMPACT_ATOMS: atom_id res chain seq x y z
N MET A 1 12.14 25.13 1.80
CA MET A 1 10.75 25.44 2.22
C MET A 1 10.34 24.48 3.32
N ALA A 2 9.54 24.92 4.31
CA ALA A 2 8.97 24.03 5.31
C ALA A 2 8.02 23.02 4.64
N ARG A 3 8.05 21.79 5.10
CA ARG A 3 7.16 20.71 4.64
C ARG A 3 6.54 20.03 5.86
N GLU A 4 5.31 19.61 5.72
CA GLU A 4 4.63 18.83 6.75
C GLU A 4 5.04 17.37 6.64
N PHE A 5 5.10 16.68 7.79
CA PHE A 5 5.36 15.25 7.86
C PHE A 5 4.34 14.62 8.83
N ILE A 6 3.57 13.66 8.34
CA ILE A 6 2.43 13.11 9.04
C ILE A 6 2.58 11.59 9.13
N VAL A 7 2.38 11.06 10.33
CA VAL A 7 2.46 9.62 10.65
C VAL A 7 1.30 9.24 11.58
N PRO A 8 1.01 7.95 11.78
CA PRO A 8 0.05 7.50 12.80
C PRO A 8 0.37 8.06 14.18
N GLY A 9 -0.67 8.28 14.99
CA GLY A 9 -0.52 8.81 16.34
C GLY A 9 0.34 7.92 17.24
N GLN A 10 0.21 6.59 17.07
CA GLN A 10 1.04 5.59 17.72
C GLN A 10 1.29 4.43 16.76
N MET A 11 2.50 3.89 16.78
CA MET A 11 2.88 2.68 16.04
C MET A 11 3.53 1.69 17.00
N ILE A 12 3.05 0.44 16.99
CA ILE A 12 3.62 -0.65 17.78
C ILE A 12 4.02 -1.73 16.79
N SER A 13 5.30 -2.12 16.77
CA SER A 13 5.83 -3.03 15.77
C SER A 13 6.72 -4.12 16.35
N GLY A 14 6.67 -5.32 15.77
CA GLY A 14 7.45 -6.48 16.15
C GLY A 14 6.58 -7.60 16.70
N SER A 15 7.21 -8.75 17.00
CA SER A 15 6.52 -9.91 17.58
C SER A 15 5.90 -9.55 18.91
N GLY A 16 4.59 -9.84 19.07
CA GLY A 16 3.82 -9.48 20.27
C GLY A 16 3.31 -8.03 20.28
N ALA A 17 3.34 -7.33 19.14
CA ALA A 17 2.81 -5.96 19.06
C ALA A 17 1.34 -5.86 19.43
N LEU A 18 0.51 -6.88 19.10
CA LEU A 18 -0.89 -6.93 19.54
C LEU A 18 -1.02 -7.03 21.06
N ASP A 19 -0.19 -7.85 21.71
CA ASP A 19 -0.23 -7.99 23.16
C ASP A 19 0.19 -6.70 23.85
N MET A 20 1.22 -6.03 23.33
CA MET A 20 1.65 -4.71 23.84
C MET A 20 0.58 -3.63 23.65
N ALA A 21 -0.25 -3.73 22.62
CA ALA A 21 -1.29 -2.77 22.30
C ALA A 21 -2.56 -2.90 23.15
N GLN A 22 -2.72 -3.98 23.93
CA GLN A 22 -3.99 -4.29 24.64
C GLN A 22 -4.47 -3.14 25.51
N ASP A 23 -3.59 -2.58 26.35
CA ASP A 23 -3.97 -1.47 27.22
C ASP A 23 -4.44 -0.24 26.42
N THR A 24 -3.78 0.06 25.31
CA THR A 24 -4.19 1.15 24.41
C THR A 24 -5.57 0.87 23.81
N LEU A 25 -5.83 -0.37 23.33
CA LEU A 25 -7.14 -0.77 22.79
C LEU A 25 -8.26 -0.54 23.82
N GLY A 26 -8.01 -0.84 25.10
CA GLY A 26 -8.96 -0.62 26.19
C GLY A 26 -9.32 0.85 26.44
N THR A 27 -8.53 1.80 25.96
CA THR A 27 -8.76 3.24 26.14
C THR A 27 -9.48 3.92 24.98
N LEU A 28 -9.62 3.26 23.82
CA LEU A 28 -10.14 3.87 22.59
C LEU A 28 -11.65 4.03 22.58
N GLY A 29 -12.38 3.15 23.28
CA GLY A 29 -13.82 3.15 23.31
C GLY A 29 -14.40 1.96 24.07
N LYS A 30 -15.71 1.79 24.00
CA LYS A 30 -16.43 0.71 24.70
C LYS A 30 -16.80 -0.45 23.77
N LYS A 31 -17.04 -0.14 22.50
CA LYS A 31 -17.45 -1.15 21.51
C LYS A 31 -16.78 -0.93 20.16
N ALA A 32 -15.96 -1.88 19.75
CA ALA A 32 -15.25 -1.88 18.48
C ALA A 32 -16.11 -2.45 17.33
N MET A 33 -15.93 -1.97 16.11
CA MET A 33 -16.24 -2.76 14.92
C MET A 33 -14.95 -3.23 14.27
N ILE A 34 -14.76 -4.55 14.21
CA ILE A 34 -13.65 -5.18 13.48
C ILE A 34 -14.05 -5.25 12.01
N VAL A 35 -13.33 -4.51 11.15
CA VAL A 35 -13.48 -4.53 9.69
C VAL A 35 -12.45 -5.47 9.11
N THR A 36 -12.91 -6.56 8.47
CA THR A 36 -12.03 -7.63 8.00
C THR A 36 -12.61 -8.34 6.79
N ASP A 37 -11.99 -9.41 6.36
CA ASP A 37 -12.49 -10.34 5.35
C ASP A 37 -12.68 -11.75 5.93
N LYS A 38 -13.37 -12.61 5.17
CA LYS A 38 -13.64 -13.99 5.60
C LYS A 38 -12.37 -14.84 5.76
N VAL A 39 -11.33 -14.55 4.96
CA VAL A 39 -10.07 -15.28 5.02
C VAL A 39 -9.39 -15.08 6.38
N MET A 40 -9.43 -13.84 6.92
CA MET A 40 -8.87 -13.57 8.25
C MET A 40 -9.64 -14.28 9.38
N ILE A 41 -10.94 -14.49 9.21
CA ILE A 41 -11.75 -15.27 10.15
C ILE A 41 -11.35 -16.75 10.06
N ASP A 42 -11.34 -17.31 8.85
CA ASP A 42 -11.06 -18.73 8.60
C ASP A 42 -9.64 -19.13 9.03
N LEU A 43 -8.68 -18.24 8.91
CA LEU A 43 -7.29 -18.41 9.37
C LEU A 43 -7.13 -18.22 10.89
N GLY A 44 -8.18 -17.84 11.62
CA GLY A 44 -8.14 -17.60 13.06
C GLY A 44 -7.43 -16.30 13.47
N ASN A 45 -7.08 -15.44 12.53
CA ASN A 45 -6.45 -14.15 12.82
C ASN A 45 -7.42 -13.19 13.52
N CYS A 46 -8.70 -13.20 13.12
CA CYS A 46 -9.74 -12.38 13.75
C CYS A 46 -9.90 -12.73 15.23
N ALA A 47 -9.89 -14.03 15.58
CA ALA A 47 -10.01 -14.48 16.96
C ALA A 47 -8.93 -13.95 17.90
N LYS A 48 -7.72 -13.67 17.40
CA LYS A 48 -6.65 -13.04 18.19
C LYS A 48 -7.01 -11.62 18.58
N VAL A 49 -7.55 -10.82 17.64
CA VAL A 49 -8.00 -9.45 17.89
C VAL A 49 -9.22 -9.43 18.81
N GLU A 50 -10.17 -10.34 18.61
CA GLU A 50 -11.33 -10.51 19.51
C GLU A 50 -10.89 -10.77 20.95
N ASN A 51 -9.90 -11.67 21.15
CA ASN A 51 -9.38 -11.99 22.47
C ASN A 51 -8.66 -10.77 23.10
N ALA A 52 -7.92 -10.00 22.32
CA ALA A 52 -7.28 -8.79 22.79
C ALA A 52 -8.31 -7.75 23.26
N LEU A 53 -9.41 -7.56 22.53
CA LEU A 53 -10.50 -6.66 22.94
C LEU A 53 -11.23 -7.18 24.19
N LYS A 54 -11.56 -8.48 24.22
CA LYS A 54 -12.21 -9.12 25.39
C LYS A 54 -11.39 -8.99 26.66
N SER A 55 -10.07 -9.14 26.58
CA SER A 55 -9.17 -9.04 27.75
C SER A 55 -9.23 -7.65 28.41
N GLN A 56 -9.60 -6.63 27.63
CA GLN A 56 -9.75 -5.23 28.08
C GLN A 56 -11.21 -4.85 28.40
N GLY A 57 -12.15 -5.81 28.37
CA GLY A 57 -13.58 -5.58 28.59
C GLY A 57 -14.24 -4.76 27.47
N VAL A 58 -13.66 -4.72 26.30
CA VAL A 58 -14.20 -4.01 25.13
C VAL A 58 -15.16 -4.95 24.39
N GLU A 59 -16.38 -4.50 24.19
CA GLU A 59 -17.34 -5.20 23.31
C GLU A 59 -16.95 -5.04 21.84
N TYR A 60 -17.43 -5.95 20.99
CA TYR A 60 -17.14 -5.83 19.55
C TYR A 60 -18.23 -6.45 18.69
N THR A 61 -18.25 -6.03 17.44
CA THR A 61 -18.94 -6.71 16.34
C THR A 61 -17.95 -6.88 15.17
N ILE A 62 -18.25 -7.81 14.25
CA ILE A 62 -17.38 -8.10 13.11
C ILE A 62 -18.14 -7.75 11.83
N TYR A 63 -17.52 -6.93 10.98
CA TYR A 63 -17.94 -6.67 9.61
C TYR A 63 -16.94 -7.34 8.66
N SER A 64 -17.33 -8.44 8.01
CA SER A 64 -16.45 -9.30 7.20
C SER A 64 -16.82 -9.38 5.73
N ASP A 65 -17.67 -8.48 5.25
CA ASP A 65 -18.12 -8.47 3.85
C ASP A 65 -17.16 -7.72 2.90
N ILE A 66 -15.89 -7.59 3.26
CA ILE A 66 -14.86 -7.02 2.38
C ILE A 66 -14.33 -8.14 1.48
N ALA A 67 -14.94 -8.32 0.32
CA ALA A 67 -14.65 -9.41 -0.61
C ALA A 67 -13.74 -8.97 -1.78
N GLY A 68 -12.61 -8.30 -1.50
CA GLY A 68 -11.70 -7.78 -2.52
C GLY A 68 -11.51 -6.27 -2.44
N GLU A 69 -11.45 -5.58 -3.58
CA GLU A 69 -11.33 -4.11 -3.58
C GLU A 69 -12.59 -3.46 -2.99
N PRO A 70 -12.43 -2.46 -2.11
CA PRO A 70 -13.58 -1.86 -1.43
C PRO A 70 -14.48 -1.10 -2.39
N THR A 71 -15.79 -1.24 -2.21
CA THR A 71 -16.79 -0.52 -2.97
C THR A 71 -17.66 0.38 -2.08
N ASP A 72 -18.26 1.40 -2.67
CA ASP A 72 -19.25 2.27 -2.00
C ASP A 72 -20.36 1.46 -1.32
N VAL A 73 -20.83 0.37 -1.95
CA VAL A 73 -21.86 -0.53 -1.39
C VAL A 73 -21.36 -1.25 -0.14
N MET A 74 -20.10 -1.72 -0.12
CA MET A 74 -19.50 -2.34 1.07
C MET A 74 -19.39 -1.30 2.20
N ILE A 75 -19.00 -0.06 1.88
CA ILE A 75 -18.89 1.00 2.87
C ILE A 75 -20.24 1.36 3.48
N GLU A 76 -21.31 1.46 2.66
CA GLU A 76 -22.68 1.72 3.14
C GLU A 76 -23.16 0.62 4.11
N LYS A 77 -22.93 -0.66 3.78
CA LYS A 77 -23.29 -1.78 4.67
C LYS A 77 -22.51 -1.75 5.98
N GLY A 78 -21.19 -1.55 5.92
CA GLY A 78 -20.35 -1.44 7.11
C GLY A 78 -20.77 -0.26 8.00
N LEU A 79 -21.09 0.89 7.41
CA LEU A 79 -21.60 2.06 8.15
C LEU A 79 -22.94 1.75 8.83
N ALA A 80 -23.85 1.07 8.13
CA ALA A 80 -25.15 0.68 8.69
C ALA A 80 -24.97 -0.23 9.91
N GLN A 81 -24.08 -1.23 9.82
CA GLN A 81 -23.76 -2.11 10.96
C GLN A 81 -23.09 -1.33 12.11
N TYR A 82 -22.10 -0.46 11.82
CA TYR A 82 -21.42 0.37 12.82
C TYR A 82 -22.43 1.16 13.67
N LYS A 83 -23.39 1.79 13.01
CA LYS A 83 -24.44 2.58 13.67
C LYS A 83 -25.45 1.72 14.44
N ALA A 84 -25.93 0.63 13.83
CA ALA A 84 -26.92 -0.26 14.44
C ALA A 84 -26.40 -0.93 15.70
N GLU A 85 -25.11 -1.31 15.70
CA GLU A 85 -24.42 -1.93 16.82
C GLU A 85 -23.94 -0.93 17.89
N GLY A 86 -24.02 0.38 17.64
CA GLY A 86 -23.57 1.42 18.56
C GLY A 86 -22.06 1.38 18.81
N CYS A 87 -21.26 1.06 17.81
CA CYS A 87 -19.80 1.08 17.92
C CYS A 87 -19.29 2.53 18.06
N ASP A 88 -18.18 2.69 18.76
CA ASP A 88 -17.56 3.99 19.03
C ASP A 88 -16.11 4.09 18.51
N PHE A 89 -15.50 2.98 18.10
CA PHE A 89 -14.24 2.97 17.39
C PHE A 89 -14.15 1.81 16.38
N LEU A 90 -13.11 1.82 15.55
CA LEU A 90 -12.91 0.89 14.44
C LEU A 90 -11.56 0.18 14.53
N VAL A 91 -11.54 -1.11 14.20
CA VAL A 91 -10.31 -1.91 14.08
C VAL A 91 -10.31 -2.58 12.73
N ALA A 92 -9.38 -2.26 11.84
CA ALA A 92 -9.19 -3.00 10.61
C ALA A 92 -8.17 -4.11 10.80
N LEU A 93 -8.52 -5.33 10.38
CA LEU A 93 -7.62 -6.47 10.30
C LEU A 93 -7.62 -7.00 8.87
N GLY A 94 -6.52 -6.83 8.16
CA GLY A 94 -6.39 -7.28 6.76
C GLY A 94 -5.34 -6.55 5.97
N GLY A 95 -5.32 -6.75 4.68
CA GLY A 95 -4.52 -5.95 3.75
C GLY A 95 -5.07 -4.54 3.56
N GLY A 96 -4.75 -3.90 2.43
CA GLY A 96 -5.22 -2.54 2.12
C GLY A 96 -6.75 -2.41 2.14
N SER A 97 -7.49 -3.39 1.61
CA SER A 97 -8.95 -3.30 1.46
C SER A 97 -9.71 -3.15 2.78
N PRO A 98 -9.51 -3.97 3.83
CA PRO A 98 -10.12 -3.73 5.14
C PRO A 98 -9.70 -2.40 5.78
N ILE A 99 -8.43 -2.00 5.65
CA ILE A 99 -7.94 -0.73 6.21
C ILE A 99 -8.59 0.45 5.50
N ASP A 100 -8.67 0.43 4.18
CA ASP A 100 -9.32 1.46 3.38
C ASP A 100 -10.82 1.53 3.67
N SER A 101 -11.49 0.37 3.79
CA SER A 101 -12.90 0.31 4.20
C SER A 101 -13.13 0.91 5.58
N MET A 102 -12.27 0.61 6.55
CA MET A 102 -12.34 1.21 7.90
C MET A 102 -12.27 2.73 7.84
N LYS A 103 -11.32 3.29 7.09
CA LYS A 103 -11.16 4.73 6.91
C LYS A 103 -12.40 5.38 6.29
N ALA A 104 -12.94 4.75 5.25
CA ALA A 104 -14.15 5.24 4.57
C ALA A 104 -15.38 5.17 5.48
N ILE A 105 -15.60 4.06 6.22
CA ILE A 105 -16.66 3.92 7.21
C ILE A 105 -16.51 4.99 8.30
N GLY A 106 -15.30 5.17 8.82
CA GLY A 106 -15.00 6.18 9.84
C GLY A 106 -15.35 7.60 9.40
N SER A 107 -15.06 7.95 8.14
CA SER A 107 -15.36 9.28 7.59
C SER A 107 -16.85 9.58 7.50
N LEU A 108 -17.69 8.55 7.41
CA LEU A 108 -19.15 8.66 7.35
C LEU A 108 -19.84 8.45 8.71
N ALA A 109 -19.11 7.92 9.71
CA ALA A 109 -19.69 7.47 10.96
C ALA A 109 -20.47 8.58 11.69
N LYS A 110 -19.88 9.78 11.78
CA LYS A 110 -20.48 10.94 12.45
C LYS A 110 -21.21 11.89 11.51
N ASN A 111 -20.81 11.94 10.25
CA ASN A 111 -21.25 12.96 9.31
C ASN A 111 -22.32 12.46 8.33
N GLY A 112 -22.43 11.15 8.14
CA GLY A 112 -23.35 10.57 7.15
C GLY A 112 -22.94 10.91 5.70
N GLY A 113 -23.91 10.84 4.77
CA GLY A 113 -23.67 11.08 3.34
C GLY A 113 -23.15 9.83 2.62
N ASN A 114 -22.68 10.01 1.38
CA ASN A 114 -22.08 8.96 0.56
C ASN A 114 -20.58 9.17 0.43
N ILE A 115 -19.81 8.09 0.41
CA ILE A 115 -18.36 8.20 0.27
C ILE A 115 -17.97 8.85 -1.08
N SER A 116 -18.75 8.66 -2.12
CA SER A 116 -18.56 9.28 -3.45
C SER A 116 -18.66 10.81 -3.43
N ASP A 117 -19.29 11.41 -2.41
CA ASP A 117 -19.40 12.87 -2.26
C ASP A 117 -18.05 13.53 -1.95
N TYR A 118 -17.08 12.75 -1.52
CA TYR A 118 -15.72 13.21 -1.20
C TYR A 118 -14.74 13.12 -2.37
N MET A 119 -15.14 12.59 -3.52
CA MET A 119 -14.29 12.57 -4.72
C MET A 119 -13.88 13.99 -5.12
N GLY A 120 -12.56 14.20 -5.28
CA GLY A 120 -11.99 15.51 -5.61
C GLY A 120 -11.96 16.51 -4.44
N LYS A 121 -12.34 16.10 -3.23
CA LYS A 121 -12.31 16.93 -2.02
C LYS A 121 -11.34 16.35 -0.99
N VAL A 122 -10.88 17.19 -0.07
CA VAL A 122 -10.15 16.74 1.12
C VAL A 122 -11.17 16.33 2.19
N ILE A 123 -11.03 15.12 2.72
CA ILE A 123 -11.83 14.68 3.87
C ILE A 123 -11.26 15.36 5.11
N ASP A 124 -12.07 16.22 5.73
CA ASP A 124 -11.75 16.93 6.97
C ASP A 124 -12.99 16.91 7.86
N VAL A 125 -13.23 15.76 8.47
CA VAL A 125 -14.43 15.48 9.28
C VAL A 125 -13.99 14.84 10.60
N GLU A 126 -14.88 14.88 11.59
CA GLU A 126 -14.61 14.18 12.85
C GLU A 126 -14.64 12.67 12.66
N MET A 127 -13.59 12.01 13.10
CA MET A 127 -13.41 10.56 12.98
C MET A 127 -13.55 9.86 14.33
N PRO A 128 -14.10 8.62 14.37
CA PRO A 128 -13.88 7.75 15.52
C PRO A 128 -12.41 7.33 15.59
N PRO A 129 -11.89 6.89 16.74
CA PRO A 129 -10.56 6.27 16.80
C PRO A 129 -10.48 5.08 15.83
N MET A 130 -9.35 4.95 15.14
CA MET A 130 -9.10 3.91 14.16
C MET A 130 -7.82 3.16 14.49
N VAL A 131 -7.88 1.83 14.48
CA VAL A 131 -6.75 0.92 14.64
C VAL A 131 -6.55 0.14 13.35
N ALA A 132 -5.34 0.13 12.82
CA ALA A 132 -5.00 -0.65 11.64
C ALA A 132 -4.03 -1.78 12.01
N ILE A 133 -4.39 -3.01 11.65
CA ILE A 133 -3.60 -4.24 11.85
C ILE A 133 -3.39 -4.88 10.47
N PRO A 134 -2.29 -4.55 9.76
CA PRO A 134 -2.03 -5.10 8.45
C PRO A 134 -1.69 -6.59 8.52
N THR A 135 -2.20 -7.36 7.55
CA THR A 135 -1.92 -8.80 7.40
C THR A 135 -1.10 -9.11 6.15
N THR A 136 -0.69 -8.07 5.43
CA THR A 136 0.25 -8.08 4.30
C THR A 136 1.35 -7.06 4.54
N ALA A 137 2.55 -7.36 4.07
CA ALA A 137 3.68 -6.44 4.13
C ALA A 137 3.84 -5.73 2.78
N GLY A 138 2.95 -4.77 2.48
CA GLY A 138 2.92 -4.15 1.16
C GLY A 138 2.35 -2.74 1.12
N THR A 139 1.05 -2.61 1.28
CA THR A 139 0.31 -1.38 0.96
C THR A 139 0.67 -0.16 1.81
N GLY A 140 1.15 -0.37 3.05
CA GLY A 140 1.40 0.73 3.98
C GLY A 140 0.17 1.56 4.33
N SER A 141 -1.06 1.06 4.04
CA SER A 141 -2.30 1.81 4.27
C SER A 141 -2.48 2.19 5.74
N GLU A 142 -1.92 1.44 6.67
CA GLU A 142 -1.88 1.74 8.10
C GLU A 142 -1.16 3.04 8.46
N ALA A 143 -0.36 3.58 7.53
CA ALA A 143 0.42 4.81 7.73
C ALA A 143 0.00 5.98 6.82
N THR A 144 -1.10 5.83 6.07
CA THR A 144 -1.43 6.80 5.01
C THR A 144 -2.71 7.59 5.25
N GLN A 145 -2.75 8.78 4.67
CA GLN A 145 -3.91 9.67 4.63
C GLN A 145 -4.83 9.40 3.43
N PHE A 146 -4.69 8.25 2.79
CA PHE A 146 -5.45 7.87 1.60
C PHE A 146 -6.40 6.71 1.88
N THR A 147 -7.47 6.63 1.11
CA THR A 147 -8.32 5.45 0.98
C THR A 147 -8.81 5.33 -0.45
N ILE A 148 -8.83 4.12 -0.99
CA ILE A 148 -9.27 3.85 -2.37
C ILE A 148 -10.57 3.07 -2.32
N ILE A 149 -11.64 3.66 -2.86
CA ILE A 149 -12.98 3.07 -2.88
C ILE A 149 -13.53 3.11 -4.31
N THR A 150 -14.07 2.02 -4.78
CA THR A 150 -14.73 1.96 -6.09
C THR A 150 -16.16 2.51 -5.98
N ASP A 151 -16.47 3.54 -6.75
CA ASP A 151 -17.85 3.99 -7.01
C ASP A 151 -18.48 3.02 -8.02
N THR A 152 -19.37 2.15 -7.56
CA THR A 152 -19.97 1.11 -8.41
C THR A 152 -20.95 1.65 -9.44
N LYS A 153 -21.47 2.86 -9.27
CA LYS A 153 -22.40 3.50 -10.22
C LYS A 153 -21.66 4.11 -11.41
N LYS A 154 -20.46 4.62 -11.18
CA LYS A 154 -19.62 5.26 -12.20
C LYS A 154 -18.53 4.36 -12.72
N ASP A 155 -18.30 3.23 -12.08
CA ASP A 155 -17.17 2.30 -12.34
C ASP A 155 -15.81 3.02 -12.26
N ILE A 156 -15.59 3.78 -11.17
CA ILE A 156 -14.39 4.59 -10.96
C ILE A 156 -13.74 4.25 -9.62
N LYS A 157 -12.45 4.00 -9.62
CA LYS A 157 -11.62 3.92 -8.41
C LYS A 157 -11.32 5.33 -7.91
N MET A 158 -11.97 5.71 -6.82
CA MET A 158 -11.80 7.00 -6.17
C MET A 158 -10.60 6.96 -5.24
N LEU A 159 -9.59 7.78 -5.49
CA LEU A 159 -8.54 8.09 -4.52
C LEU A 159 -9.02 9.22 -3.62
N LEU A 160 -9.39 8.90 -2.40
CA LEU A 160 -9.85 9.85 -1.40
C LEU A 160 -8.69 10.18 -0.44
N LYS A 161 -8.67 11.43 0.04
CA LYS A 161 -7.55 11.96 0.82
C LYS A 161 -8.02 12.82 1.98
N GLY A 162 -7.36 12.66 3.13
CA GLY A 162 -7.54 13.54 4.30
C GLY A 162 -6.62 13.15 5.44
N LYS A 163 -6.05 14.10 6.15
CA LYS A 163 -5.17 13.83 7.32
C LYS A 163 -5.88 13.00 8.39
N VAL A 164 -7.18 13.20 8.51
CA VAL A 164 -8.06 12.50 9.46
C VAL A 164 -8.18 11.00 9.16
N LEU A 165 -7.80 10.54 7.95
CA LEU A 165 -7.81 9.13 7.57
C LEU A 165 -6.61 8.35 8.10
N ILE A 166 -5.60 9.02 8.66
CA ILE A 166 -4.46 8.33 9.29
C ILE A 166 -4.94 7.65 10.57
N PRO A 167 -4.71 6.33 10.71
CA PRO A 167 -5.09 5.61 11.92
C PRO A 167 -4.48 6.20 13.20
N SER A 168 -5.24 6.19 14.28
CA SER A 168 -4.77 6.61 15.60
C SER A 168 -3.70 5.66 16.14
N LEU A 169 -3.83 4.38 15.82
CA LEU A 169 -2.91 3.30 16.21
C LEU A 169 -2.67 2.35 15.03
N ALA A 170 -1.41 2.07 14.73
CA ALA A 170 -0.99 1.02 13.81
C ALA A 170 -0.28 -0.11 14.59
N ILE A 171 -0.75 -1.34 14.45
CA ILE A 171 -0.20 -2.53 15.11
C ILE A 171 0.41 -3.43 14.06
N ILE A 172 1.74 -3.47 14.01
CA ILE A 172 2.53 -4.16 13.00
C ILE A 172 3.08 -5.45 13.59
N ASP A 173 2.24 -6.44 13.72
CA ASP A 173 2.60 -7.73 14.31
C ASP A 173 2.79 -8.79 13.23
N PRO A 174 4.00 -9.36 13.06
CA PRO A 174 4.32 -10.32 12.01
C PRO A 174 3.46 -11.59 12.06
N GLN A 175 2.90 -11.94 13.21
CA GLN A 175 2.01 -13.10 13.34
C GLN A 175 0.84 -13.07 12.36
N PHE A 176 0.42 -11.89 11.92
CA PHE A 176 -0.66 -11.72 10.95
C PHE A 176 -0.21 -11.86 9.50
N THR A 177 1.09 -11.71 9.22
CA THR A 177 1.67 -11.88 7.89
C THR A 177 2.20 -13.30 7.63
N MET A 178 2.38 -14.11 8.68
CA MET A 178 2.89 -15.49 8.59
C MET A 178 1.98 -16.43 7.78
N THR A 179 0.71 -16.07 7.60
CA THR A 179 -0.26 -16.85 6.82
C THR A 179 -0.28 -16.49 5.34
N ALA A 180 0.44 -15.43 4.93
CA ALA A 180 0.50 -15.01 3.55
C ALA A 180 1.29 -16.03 2.69
N PRO A 181 0.69 -16.57 1.61
CA PRO A 181 1.40 -17.48 0.72
C PRO A 181 2.50 -16.76 -0.08
N PRO A 182 3.49 -17.51 -0.64
CA PRO A 182 4.63 -16.91 -1.35
C PRO A 182 4.24 -15.90 -2.42
N LYS A 183 3.25 -16.18 -3.26
CA LYS A 183 2.80 -15.24 -4.31
C LYS A 183 2.27 -13.92 -3.76
N ILE A 184 1.55 -13.96 -2.64
CA ILE A 184 1.08 -12.73 -1.97
C ILE A 184 2.25 -12.02 -1.31
N THR A 185 3.17 -12.75 -0.69
CA THR A 185 4.39 -12.19 -0.10
C THR A 185 5.22 -11.45 -1.16
N ALA A 186 5.44 -12.05 -2.33
CA ALA A 186 6.16 -11.44 -3.45
C ALA A 186 5.45 -10.17 -3.96
N ALA A 187 4.18 -10.29 -4.35
CA ALA A 187 3.43 -9.17 -4.93
C ALA A 187 3.32 -7.98 -3.97
N THR A 188 3.05 -8.23 -2.67
CA THR A 188 2.94 -7.15 -1.69
C THR A 188 4.31 -6.58 -1.30
N GLY A 189 5.35 -7.42 -1.20
CA GLY A 189 6.71 -6.96 -0.92
C GLY A 189 7.30 -6.11 -2.05
N LEU A 190 7.03 -6.47 -3.31
CA LEU A 190 7.40 -5.65 -4.47
C LEU A 190 6.58 -4.36 -4.55
N ASP A 191 5.32 -4.36 -4.12
CA ASP A 191 4.52 -3.15 -3.96
C ASP A 191 5.15 -2.19 -2.94
N ALA A 192 5.59 -2.70 -1.78
CA ALA A 192 6.33 -1.92 -0.80
C ALA A 192 7.65 -1.37 -1.37
N LEU A 193 8.35 -2.15 -2.23
CA LEU A 193 9.53 -1.66 -2.91
C LEU A 193 9.21 -0.52 -3.88
N CYS A 194 8.13 -0.66 -4.67
CA CYS A 194 7.65 0.43 -5.54
C CYS A 194 7.36 1.69 -4.73
N HIS A 195 6.61 1.58 -3.62
CA HIS A 195 6.32 2.69 -2.73
C HIS A 195 7.59 3.40 -2.24
N ALA A 196 8.58 2.63 -1.76
CA ALA A 196 9.81 3.18 -1.23
C ALA A 196 10.68 3.85 -2.30
N VAL A 197 10.87 3.19 -3.45
CA VAL A 197 11.67 3.71 -4.57
C VAL A 197 11.02 4.97 -5.15
N GLU A 198 9.71 4.92 -5.43
CA GLU A 198 8.99 6.06 -5.95
C GLU A 198 8.95 7.23 -4.96
N ALA A 199 8.76 6.96 -3.67
CA ALA A 199 8.84 7.99 -2.63
C ALA A 199 10.20 8.68 -2.60
N TYR A 200 11.29 7.91 -2.71
CA TYR A 200 12.66 8.42 -2.71
C TYR A 200 12.97 9.23 -3.96
N THR A 201 12.55 8.77 -5.13
CA THR A 201 12.84 9.38 -6.44
C THR A 201 11.80 10.42 -6.87
N SER A 202 10.76 10.68 -6.08
CA SER A 202 9.71 11.65 -6.38
C SER A 202 10.24 13.10 -6.37
N ARG A 203 9.67 13.96 -7.23
CA ARG A 203 9.82 15.42 -7.12
C ARG A 203 9.38 15.98 -5.76
N LYS A 204 8.53 15.23 -5.04
CA LYS A 204 8.00 15.61 -3.72
C LYS A 204 8.78 15.01 -2.57
N ALA A 205 9.86 14.29 -2.84
CA ALA A 205 10.74 13.73 -1.81
C ALA A 205 11.23 14.81 -0.83
N GLN A 206 11.39 14.44 0.43
CA GLN A 206 11.89 15.30 1.50
C GLN A 206 12.76 14.50 2.46
N THR A 207 13.64 15.17 3.18
CA THR A 207 14.66 14.53 4.03
C THR A 207 14.10 13.45 4.97
N LEU A 208 12.94 13.69 5.59
CA LEU A 208 12.32 12.70 6.47
C LEU A 208 11.75 11.51 5.68
N SER A 209 11.07 11.74 4.55
CA SER A 209 10.59 10.64 3.71
C SER A 209 11.74 9.81 3.14
N ASP A 210 12.86 10.44 2.80
CA ASP A 210 14.05 9.78 2.30
C ASP A 210 14.63 8.78 3.31
N THR A 211 14.63 9.16 4.60
CA THR A 211 15.11 8.27 5.67
C THR A 211 14.31 6.97 5.72
N PHE A 212 12.99 7.05 5.69
CA PHE A 212 12.13 5.88 5.73
C PHE A 212 12.19 5.08 4.42
N ALA A 213 12.18 5.74 3.27
CA ALA A 213 12.29 5.08 1.96
C ALA A 213 13.59 4.28 1.84
N MET A 214 14.72 4.89 2.21
CA MET A 214 16.03 4.23 2.17
C MET A 214 16.11 3.01 3.11
N SER A 215 15.54 3.13 4.32
CA SER A 215 15.45 2.01 5.26
C SER A 215 14.60 0.88 4.69
N ALA A 216 13.44 1.20 4.13
CA ALA A 216 12.55 0.22 3.52
C ALA A 216 13.22 -0.53 2.36
N VAL A 217 13.86 0.18 1.42
CA VAL A 217 14.57 -0.45 0.29
C VAL A 217 15.62 -1.45 0.77
N LYS A 218 16.45 -1.06 1.74
CA LYS A 218 17.49 -1.96 2.30
C LYS A 218 16.90 -3.21 2.93
N ARG A 219 15.81 -3.08 3.69
CA ARG A 219 15.12 -4.22 4.32
C ARG A 219 14.51 -5.13 3.27
N ILE A 220 13.82 -4.58 2.27
CA ILE A 220 13.13 -5.36 1.24
C ILE A 220 14.13 -6.19 0.45
N PHE A 221 15.22 -5.60 -0.06
CA PHE A 221 16.23 -6.35 -0.80
C PHE A 221 16.86 -7.48 0.02
N LYS A 222 17.00 -7.29 1.34
CA LYS A 222 17.59 -8.31 2.22
C LYS A 222 16.61 -9.40 2.62
N PHE A 223 15.36 -9.07 2.89
CA PHE A 223 14.45 -9.97 3.60
C PHE A 223 13.26 -10.45 2.76
N LEU A 224 12.92 -9.79 1.66
CA LEU A 224 11.81 -10.26 0.81
C LEU A 224 12.10 -11.62 0.17
N PRO A 225 13.30 -11.91 -0.39
CA PRO A 225 13.63 -13.26 -0.86
C PRO A 225 13.51 -14.30 0.26
N VAL A 226 14.01 -13.99 1.46
CA VAL A 226 13.91 -14.89 2.61
C VAL A 226 12.45 -15.18 2.98
N ALA A 227 11.61 -14.14 3.07
CA ALA A 227 10.20 -14.30 3.39
C ALA A 227 9.40 -15.03 2.30
N PHE A 228 9.84 -14.94 1.04
CA PHE A 228 9.25 -15.64 -0.10
C PHE A 228 9.55 -17.14 -0.06
N HIS A 229 10.82 -17.51 0.12
CA HIS A 229 11.28 -18.90 0.14
C HIS A 229 10.96 -19.61 1.47
N ASP A 230 10.99 -18.89 2.58
CA ASP A 230 10.61 -19.39 3.91
C ASP A 230 9.59 -18.45 4.57
N GLY A 231 8.33 -18.65 4.25
CA GLY A 231 7.23 -17.86 4.78
C GLY A 231 7.04 -17.95 6.30
N LYS A 232 7.75 -18.87 6.98
CA LYS A 232 7.74 -19.04 8.43
C LYS A 232 8.93 -18.38 9.13
N ASN A 233 9.85 -17.78 8.39
CA ASN A 233 10.97 -17.06 8.96
C ASN A 233 10.48 -15.78 9.65
N GLU A 234 10.40 -15.83 10.98
CA GLU A 234 9.85 -14.75 11.80
C GLU A 234 10.62 -13.44 11.61
N GLU A 235 11.95 -13.49 11.61
CA GLU A 235 12.78 -12.30 11.41
C GLU A 235 12.48 -11.64 10.07
N ALA A 236 12.40 -12.42 8.97
CA ALA A 236 12.06 -11.88 7.67
C ALA A 236 10.65 -11.26 7.64
N ARG A 237 9.67 -11.88 8.30
CA ARG A 237 8.31 -11.33 8.43
C ARG A 237 8.28 -10.02 9.24
N VAL A 238 9.03 -9.94 10.36
CA VAL A 238 9.19 -8.70 11.13
C VAL A 238 9.77 -7.62 10.23
N GLN A 239 10.89 -7.90 9.57
CA GLN A 239 11.60 -6.92 8.75
C GLN A 239 10.76 -6.45 7.55
N MET A 240 10.03 -7.34 6.90
CA MET A 240 9.13 -6.98 5.79
C MET A 240 7.92 -6.16 6.27
N SER A 241 7.34 -6.50 7.42
CA SER A 241 6.22 -5.72 7.98
C SER A 241 6.65 -4.29 8.35
N VAL A 242 7.84 -4.13 8.94
CA VAL A 242 8.43 -2.82 9.22
C VAL A 242 8.76 -2.07 7.92
N ALA A 243 9.31 -2.76 6.90
CA ALA A 243 9.62 -2.14 5.62
C ALA A 243 8.37 -1.59 4.92
N ALA A 244 7.25 -2.32 4.95
CA ALA A 244 5.98 -1.87 4.39
C ALA A 244 5.45 -0.62 5.12
N LEU A 245 5.53 -0.59 6.46
CA LEU A 245 5.21 0.60 7.26
C LEU A 245 6.10 1.79 6.89
N GLU A 246 7.43 1.59 6.81
CA GLU A 246 8.39 2.62 6.43
C GLU A 246 8.11 3.16 5.02
N ALA A 247 7.83 2.28 4.06
CA ALA A 247 7.44 2.66 2.70
C ALA A 247 6.13 3.45 2.69
N GLY A 248 5.14 3.04 3.48
CA GLY A 248 3.88 3.74 3.70
C GLY A 248 4.08 5.16 4.22
N ILE A 249 4.89 5.31 5.27
CA ILE A 249 5.28 6.63 5.83
C ILE A 249 5.98 7.48 4.76
N ALA A 250 6.88 6.89 3.99
CA ALA A 250 7.64 7.61 2.99
C ALA A 250 6.74 8.18 1.90
N PHE A 251 5.93 7.35 1.22
CA PHE A 251 5.09 7.84 0.12
C PHE A 251 3.92 8.71 0.59
N ASN A 252 3.41 8.49 1.79
CA ASN A 252 2.41 9.38 2.39
C ASN A 252 2.90 10.84 2.49
N ASN A 253 4.19 11.03 2.74
CA ASN A 253 4.82 12.33 2.95
C ASN A 253 5.63 12.84 1.74
N SER A 254 5.67 12.08 0.67
CA SER A 254 6.22 12.48 -0.63
C SER A 254 5.17 12.26 -1.72
N SER A 255 5.31 11.23 -2.51
CA SER A 255 4.27 10.71 -3.42
C SER A 255 4.75 9.42 -4.09
N VAL A 256 3.82 8.67 -4.65
CA VAL A 256 4.11 7.69 -5.72
C VAL A 256 4.26 8.40 -7.06
N THR A 257 4.81 7.72 -8.06
CA THR A 257 5.15 8.29 -9.36
C THR A 257 4.61 7.45 -10.53
N LEU A 258 5.47 7.06 -11.44
CA LEU A 258 5.14 6.45 -12.73
C LEU A 258 4.56 5.04 -12.61
N ILE A 259 5.17 4.17 -11.78
CA ILE A 259 4.71 2.78 -11.62
C ILE A 259 3.26 2.75 -11.18
N HIS A 260 2.94 3.45 -10.09
CA HIS A 260 1.57 3.51 -9.56
C HIS A 260 0.59 4.21 -10.51
N GLY A 261 1.05 5.19 -11.27
CA GLY A 261 0.24 5.84 -12.31
C GLY A 261 -0.19 4.83 -13.38
N MET A 262 0.77 4.06 -13.90
CA MET A 262 0.55 3.09 -14.98
C MET A 262 -0.14 1.79 -14.52
N SER A 263 0.04 1.39 -13.28
CA SER A 263 -0.55 0.13 -12.77
C SER A 263 -2.07 0.20 -12.57
N ARG A 264 -2.59 1.38 -12.22
CA ARG A 264 -4.04 1.55 -11.94
C ARG A 264 -4.93 1.17 -13.12
N PRO A 265 -4.68 1.64 -14.36
CA PRO A 265 -5.48 1.23 -15.53
C PRO A 265 -5.38 -0.27 -15.82
N ILE A 266 -4.20 -0.89 -15.64
CA ILE A 266 -4.02 -2.35 -15.81
C ILE A 266 -4.90 -3.09 -14.81
N GLY A 267 -4.85 -2.71 -13.54
CA GLY A 267 -5.67 -3.31 -12.50
C GLY A 267 -7.18 -3.16 -12.76
N ALA A 268 -7.61 -1.99 -13.25
CA ALA A 268 -9.01 -1.72 -13.54
C ALA A 268 -9.54 -2.52 -14.74
N LEU A 269 -8.78 -2.57 -15.85
CA LEU A 269 -9.24 -3.18 -17.10
C LEU A 269 -9.00 -4.68 -17.18
N PHE A 270 -7.91 -5.16 -16.57
CA PHE A 270 -7.48 -6.56 -16.68
C PHE A 270 -7.55 -7.33 -15.35
N HIS A 271 -8.08 -6.70 -14.30
CA HIS A 271 -8.26 -7.31 -12.98
C HIS A 271 -6.97 -7.90 -12.36
N VAL A 272 -5.82 -7.30 -12.69
CA VAL A 272 -4.55 -7.64 -12.08
C VAL A 272 -4.48 -7.06 -10.67
N ALA A 273 -4.10 -7.87 -9.69
CA ALA A 273 -3.93 -7.39 -8.32
C ALA A 273 -2.89 -6.25 -8.26
N HIS A 274 -3.17 -5.23 -7.45
CA HIS A 274 -2.42 -3.96 -7.42
C HIS A 274 -0.90 -4.16 -7.31
N GLY A 275 -0.43 -4.88 -6.29
CA GLY A 275 1.01 -5.09 -6.10
C GLY A 275 1.66 -5.90 -7.23
N LEU A 276 0.91 -6.82 -7.85
CA LEU A 276 1.39 -7.58 -9.00
C LEU A 276 1.51 -6.71 -10.25
N SER A 277 0.54 -5.84 -10.53
CA SER A 277 0.63 -4.92 -11.66
C SER A 277 1.76 -3.91 -11.50
N ASN A 278 2.02 -3.44 -10.25
CA ASN A 278 3.20 -2.62 -9.95
C ASN A 278 4.49 -3.39 -10.26
N ALA A 279 4.61 -4.63 -9.81
CA ALA A 279 5.79 -5.47 -10.04
C ALA A 279 6.09 -5.68 -11.54
N MET A 280 5.07 -5.97 -12.36
CA MET A 280 5.21 -6.13 -13.81
C MET A 280 5.73 -4.88 -14.53
N LEU A 281 5.49 -3.70 -13.96
CA LEU A 281 5.88 -2.41 -14.54
C LEU A 281 7.26 -1.92 -14.09
N MET A 282 7.83 -2.50 -13.02
CA MET A 282 9.04 -1.95 -12.37
C MET A 282 10.17 -1.71 -13.34
N LYS A 283 10.55 -2.73 -14.13
CA LYS A 283 11.67 -2.64 -15.08
C LYS A 283 11.51 -1.47 -16.03
N GLU A 284 10.38 -1.41 -16.72
CA GLU A 284 10.13 -0.42 -17.77
C GLU A 284 10.03 1.00 -17.20
N CYS A 285 9.26 1.18 -16.12
CA CYS A 285 9.06 2.48 -15.50
C CYS A 285 10.35 3.02 -14.85
N LEU A 286 11.11 2.17 -14.16
CA LEU A 286 12.36 2.60 -13.54
C LEU A 286 13.44 2.88 -14.57
N SER A 287 13.52 2.09 -15.65
CA SER A 287 14.40 2.36 -16.78
C SER A 287 14.18 3.76 -17.37
N PHE A 288 12.92 4.15 -17.56
CA PHE A 288 12.58 5.50 -17.99
C PHE A 288 12.96 6.56 -16.93
N ALA A 289 12.66 6.30 -15.66
CA ALA A 289 12.84 7.27 -14.59
C ALA A 289 14.32 7.58 -14.27
N LEU A 290 15.23 6.62 -14.48
CA LEU A 290 16.66 6.75 -14.18
C LEU A 290 17.27 8.03 -14.75
N GLU A 291 17.01 8.34 -16.02
CA GLU A 291 17.59 9.49 -16.71
C GLU A 291 17.26 10.85 -16.09
N GLY A 292 16.21 10.90 -15.27
CA GLY A 292 15.83 12.12 -14.56
C GLY A 292 16.38 12.23 -13.15
N ALA A 293 16.99 11.17 -12.60
CA ALA A 293 17.35 11.10 -11.18
C ALA A 293 18.49 10.09 -10.91
N TYR A 294 19.54 10.09 -11.73
CA TYR A 294 20.68 9.18 -11.58
C TYR A 294 21.28 9.23 -10.17
N ASP A 295 21.43 10.41 -9.58
CA ASP A 295 21.91 10.58 -8.22
C ASP A 295 21.07 9.83 -7.18
N ARG A 296 19.75 9.94 -7.29
CA ARG A 296 18.80 9.30 -6.36
C ARG A 296 18.82 7.77 -6.50
N PHE A 297 18.83 7.25 -7.72
CA PHE A 297 18.92 5.82 -7.96
C PHE A 297 20.30 5.25 -7.61
N ALA A 298 21.37 6.02 -7.83
CA ALA A 298 22.72 5.65 -7.40
C ALA A 298 22.82 5.50 -5.89
N ASP A 299 22.20 6.39 -5.11
CA ASP A 299 22.13 6.27 -3.66
C ASP A 299 21.47 4.97 -3.23
N LEU A 300 20.38 4.56 -3.90
CA LEU A 300 19.71 3.28 -3.65
C LEU A 300 20.64 2.09 -3.99
N GLY A 301 21.35 2.14 -5.13
CA GLY A 301 22.30 1.10 -5.53
C GLY A 301 23.44 0.93 -4.54
N ARG A 302 24.01 2.03 -4.07
CA ARG A 302 25.03 2.03 -3.01
C ARG A 302 24.49 1.51 -1.69
N ALA A 303 23.26 1.88 -1.33
CA ALA A 303 22.64 1.50 -0.07
C ALA A 303 22.34 0.00 0.05
N ILE A 304 22.01 -0.66 -1.06
CA ILE A 304 21.81 -2.12 -1.10
C ILE A 304 23.11 -2.89 -1.39
N GLY A 305 24.23 -2.19 -1.63
CA GLY A 305 25.57 -2.78 -1.80
C GLY A 305 25.86 -3.33 -3.20
N VAL A 306 25.07 -3.00 -4.22
CA VAL A 306 25.33 -3.40 -5.62
C VAL A 306 26.20 -2.42 -6.37
N ALA A 307 26.38 -1.21 -5.82
CA ALA A 307 27.27 -0.18 -6.34
C ALA A 307 28.23 0.29 -5.25
N THR A 308 29.37 0.81 -5.69
CA THR A 308 30.44 1.35 -4.81
C THR A 308 30.51 2.87 -4.90
N PRO A 309 31.19 3.55 -3.96
CA PRO A 309 31.43 4.99 -4.06
C PRO A 309 32.20 5.44 -5.31
N GLU A 310 32.95 4.54 -5.93
CA GLU A 310 33.76 4.80 -7.14
C GLU A 310 32.93 4.73 -8.42
N ASP A 311 31.75 4.12 -8.39
CA ASP A 311 30.85 4.10 -9.53
C ASP A 311 30.26 5.50 -9.79
N SER A 312 30.20 5.89 -11.07
CA SER A 312 29.44 7.08 -11.44
C SER A 312 27.96 6.90 -11.06
N ASP A 313 27.22 8.01 -10.87
CA ASP A 313 25.80 7.93 -10.55
C ASP A 313 25.01 7.18 -11.62
N GLN A 314 25.34 7.34 -12.90
CA GLN A 314 24.72 6.57 -13.97
C GLN A 314 25.01 5.07 -13.80
N ALA A 315 26.27 4.66 -13.65
CA ALA A 315 26.60 3.23 -13.49
C ALA A 315 26.00 2.61 -12.22
N ALA A 316 25.99 3.36 -11.11
CA ALA A 316 25.40 2.90 -9.86
C ALA A 316 23.86 2.76 -9.98
N SER A 317 23.20 3.66 -10.71
CA SER A 317 21.75 3.59 -10.95
C SER A 317 21.36 2.42 -11.87
N GLU A 318 22.16 2.15 -12.92
CA GLU A 318 21.97 0.98 -13.79
C GLU A 318 22.13 -0.33 -13.00
N LYS A 319 23.13 -0.44 -12.13
CA LYS A 319 23.29 -1.59 -11.23
C LYS A 319 22.09 -1.77 -10.27
N PHE A 320 21.50 -0.66 -9.80
CA PHE A 320 20.28 -0.74 -9.00
C PHE A 320 19.10 -1.30 -9.82
N LEU A 321 18.92 -0.85 -11.06
CA LEU A 321 17.89 -1.36 -11.95
C LEU A 321 18.08 -2.86 -12.21
N ASP A 322 19.32 -3.30 -12.49
CA ASP A 322 19.64 -4.71 -12.68
C ASP A 322 19.30 -5.54 -11.45
N ALA A 323 19.58 -5.02 -10.24
CA ALA A 323 19.21 -5.68 -9.00
C ALA A 323 17.69 -5.77 -8.79
N VAL A 324 16.92 -4.74 -9.18
CA VAL A 324 15.45 -4.79 -9.15
C VAL A 324 14.93 -5.86 -10.13
N VAL A 325 15.47 -5.94 -11.33
CA VAL A 325 15.08 -6.96 -12.33
C VAL A 325 15.38 -8.36 -11.79
N ALA A 326 16.59 -8.58 -11.27
CA ALA A 326 16.96 -9.86 -10.67
C ALA A 326 16.03 -10.26 -9.52
N LEU A 327 15.63 -9.29 -8.67
CA LEU A 327 14.69 -9.54 -7.58
C LEU A 327 13.30 -9.92 -8.10
N THR A 328 12.78 -9.25 -9.14
CA THR A 328 11.48 -9.59 -9.72
C THR A 328 11.47 -10.98 -10.36
N GLU A 329 12.59 -11.38 -10.98
CA GLU A 329 12.79 -12.72 -11.54
C GLU A 329 12.87 -13.79 -10.43
N GLU A 330 13.65 -13.56 -9.37
CA GLU A 330 13.75 -14.47 -8.22
C GLU A 330 12.41 -14.70 -7.54
N LEU A 331 11.56 -13.68 -7.50
CA LEU A 331 10.22 -13.73 -6.90
C LEU A 331 9.14 -14.21 -7.87
N GLU A 332 9.53 -14.76 -9.01
CA GLU A 332 8.64 -15.35 -10.01
C GLU A 332 7.52 -14.39 -10.49
N THR A 333 7.85 -13.09 -10.66
CA THR A 333 6.90 -12.11 -11.18
C THR A 333 6.54 -12.45 -12.63
N PRO A 334 5.28 -12.75 -12.97
CA PRO A 334 4.89 -13.09 -14.32
C PRO A 334 4.90 -11.86 -15.22
N THR A 335 5.12 -12.07 -16.51
CA THR A 335 4.83 -11.07 -17.55
C THR A 335 3.32 -10.93 -17.75
N LEU A 336 2.87 -9.89 -18.47
CA LEU A 336 1.46 -9.71 -18.84
C LEU A 336 0.90 -10.94 -19.58
N ALA A 337 1.70 -11.53 -20.49
CA ALA A 337 1.32 -12.72 -21.25
C ALA A 337 1.19 -13.96 -20.36
N GLU A 338 2.13 -14.20 -19.45
CA GLU A 338 2.10 -15.31 -18.50
C GLU A 338 0.95 -15.19 -17.49
N PHE A 339 0.55 -13.97 -17.15
CA PHE A 339 -0.66 -13.72 -16.36
C PHE A 339 -1.94 -14.05 -17.14
N GLY A 340 -1.88 -14.07 -18.48
CA GLY A 340 -3.02 -14.39 -19.34
C GLY A 340 -3.76 -13.18 -19.91
N ILE A 341 -3.13 -12.01 -19.94
CA ILE A 341 -3.70 -10.83 -20.60
C ILE A 341 -3.61 -11.05 -22.12
N ASP A 342 -4.71 -10.75 -22.81
CA ASP A 342 -4.76 -10.79 -24.26
C ASP A 342 -4.03 -9.58 -24.85
N LYS A 343 -3.02 -9.84 -25.70
CA LYS A 343 -2.18 -8.81 -26.29
C LYS A 343 -2.96 -7.82 -27.16
N GLU A 344 -3.87 -8.31 -28.01
CA GLU A 344 -4.64 -7.45 -28.93
C GLU A 344 -5.54 -6.50 -28.14
N LYS A 345 -6.28 -7.02 -27.14
CA LYS A 345 -7.11 -6.21 -26.26
C LYS A 345 -6.28 -5.19 -25.46
N PHE A 346 -5.08 -5.57 -25.03
CA PHE A 346 -4.20 -4.64 -24.32
C PHE A 346 -3.79 -3.48 -25.24
N PHE A 347 -3.40 -3.79 -26.48
CA PHE A 347 -2.99 -2.76 -27.44
C PHE A 347 -4.15 -1.84 -27.87
N GLU A 348 -5.39 -2.32 -27.93
CA GLU A 348 -6.58 -1.52 -28.22
C GLU A 348 -6.86 -0.42 -27.17
N VAL A 349 -6.43 -0.62 -25.93
CA VAL A 349 -6.74 0.29 -24.82
C VAL A 349 -5.54 1.11 -24.33
N ILE A 350 -4.37 0.99 -24.97
CA ILE A 350 -3.13 1.69 -24.55
C ILE A 350 -3.34 3.20 -24.43
N GLU A 351 -3.96 3.84 -25.44
CA GLU A 351 -4.21 5.29 -25.44
C GLU A 351 -5.06 5.71 -24.22
N LYS A 352 -6.14 4.94 -23.96
CA LYS A 352 -6.99 5.17 -22.78
C LYS A 352 -6.21 4.97 -21.48
N MET A 353 -5.45 3.89 -21.35
CA MET A 353 -4.65 3.62 -20.16
C MET A 353 -3.62 4.72 -19.91
N ALA A 354 -2.97 5.21 -20.96
CA ALA A 354 -1.99 6.29 -20.86
C ALA A 354 -2.64 7.61 -20.43
N TYR A 355 -3.81 7.92 -20.98
CA TYR A 355 -4.61 9.06 -20.54
C TYR A 355 -4.97 8.95 -19.04
N ASP A 356 -5.56 7.83 -18.63
CA ASP A 356 -5.97 7.59 -17.24
C ASP A 356 -4.77 7.64 -16.27
N ALA A 357 -3.61 7.08 -16.69
CA ALA A 357 -2.37 7.16 -15.91
C ALA A 357 -1.94 8.61 -15.69
N MET A 358 -1.92 9.42 -16.76
CA MET A 358 -1.55 10.84 -16.68
C MET A 358 -2.56 11.65 -15.88
N ASP A 359 -3.86 11.41 -16.06
CA ASP A 359 -4.94 12.10 -15.31
C ASP A 359 -4.87 11.83 -13.80
N SER A 360 -4.31 10.69 -13.39
CA SER A 360 -4.08 10.35 -11.98
C SER A 360 -3.15 11.33 -11.24
N GLY A 361 -2.35 12.10 -11.97
CA GLY A 361 -1.35 13.03 -11.44
C GLY A 361 -0.11 12.37 -10.82
N SER A 362 -0.02 11.03 -10.83
CA SER A 362 1.12 10.31 -10.25
C SER A 362 2.37 10.37 -11.14
N PRO A 363 2.29 10.14 -12.47
CA PRO A 363 3.45 10.21 -13.34
C PRO A 363 4.18 11.56 -13.33
N GLN A 364 3.46 12.67 -13.14
CA GLN A 364 4.04 14.01 -13.06
C GLN A 364 4.96 14.24 -11.85
N ASN A 365 4.90 13.35 -10.86
CA ASN A 365 5.82 13.37 -9.71
C ASN A 365 7.18 12.75 -10.04
N THR A 366 7.34 12.07 -11.18
CA THR A 366 8.63 11.56 -11.67
C THR A 366 9.57 12.71 -12.00
N GLN A 367 10.85 12.62 -11.65
CA GLN A 367 11.80 13.72 -11.89
C GLN A 367 12.07 13.94 -13.38
N ARG A 368 12.12 12.87 -14.20
CA ARG A 368 12.13 12.99 -15.65
C ARG A 368 10.78 13.55 -16.13
N THR A 369 10.83 14.51 -17.04
CA THR A 369 9.60 15.00 -17.70
C THR A 369 8.99 13.88 -18.51
N ILE A 370 7.66 13.72 -18.39
CA ILE A 370 6.92 12.63 -19.00
C ILE A 370 5.73 13.17 -19.80
N THR A 371 5.46 12.56 -20.94
CA THR A 371 4.30 12.82 -21.79
C THR A 371 3.41 11.60 -21.89
N GLN A 372 2.17 11.76 -22.35
CA GLN A 372 1.28 10.63 -22.62
C GLN A 372 1.89 9.65 -23.64
N ALA A 373 2.59 10.17 -24.67
CA ALA A 373 3.25 9.36 -25.67
C ALA A 373 4.36 8.46 -25.09
N ASP A 374 5.10 8.97 -24.08
CA ASP A 374 6.08 8.15 -23.35
C ASP A 374 5.39 7.00 -22.60
N VAL A 375 4.26 7.25 -21.96
CA VAL A 375 3.48 6.24 -21.26
C VAL A 375 2.92 5.18 -22.23
N GLU A 376 2.40 5.61 -23.39
CA GLU A 376 1.95 4.70 -24.44
C GLU A 376 3.09 3.80 -24.94
N GLN A 377 4.29 4.37 -25.12
CA GLN A 377 5.45 3.61 -25.56
C GLN A 377 5.87 2.59 -24.50
N MET A 378 5.89 2.98 -23.22
CA MET A 378 6.20 2.06 -22.13
C MET A 378 5.21 0.90 -22.04
N TYR A 379 3.89 1.14 -22.22
CA TYR A 379 2.93 0.05 -22.29
C TYR A 379 3.20 -0.91 -23.46
N LYS A 380 3.62 -0.40 -24.63
CA LYS A 380 4.00 -1.24 -25.77
C LYS A 380 5.23 -2.10 -25.50
N ASN A 381 6.20 -1.57 -24.74
CA ASN A 381 7.46 -2.25 -24.41
C ASN A 381 7.28 -3.40 -23.39
N LEU A 382 6.11 -3.55 -22.76
CA LEU A 382 5.82 -4.65 -21.84
C LEU A 382 5.58 -6.01 -22.54
N TRP A 383 5.58 -6.03 -23.86
CA TRP A 383 5.32 -7.20 -24.72
C TRP A 383 6.55 -7.53 -25.56
#